data_be8c935a0585bf6a170f91495e477a67
#
_entry.id   be8c935a0585bf6a170f91495e477a67
#
_cell.length_a   1.000
_cell.length_b   1.000
_cell.length_c   1.000
_cell.angle_alpha   90.00
_cell.angle_beta   90.00
_cell.angle_gamma   90.00
#
_symmetry.space_group_name_H-M   'P 1'
#
loop_
_entity.id
_entity.type
_entity.pdbx_description
1 polymer ?
#
loop_
_entity_poly.entity_id
_entity_poly.type
_entity_poly.pdbx_seq_one_letter_code
_entity_poly.pdbx_strand_id
1 'polypeptide(L)'
;MSQIGVAYRYAAAEPSVAFDCSGLTMWAWAQAGVRLPHYSKAQFESVAHVPADQAQPGDLIFYKNPVGHVAMYIGGGQMIHSPRTGETVKVVAVNWAKVRDGIVGRPG
;
A
#
# COMPACT_ATOMS: atom_id res chain seq x y z
N MET A 1 -1.71 -12.61 -3.79
CA MET A 1 -3.01 -11.90 -3.65
C MET A 1 -3.97 -12.66 -2.76
N SER A 2 -3.42 -13.46 -1.87
CA SER A 2 -4.19 -14.30 -0.95
C SER A 2 -5.04 -13.52 0.06
N GLN A 3 -4.80 -12.22 0.20
CA GLN A 3 -5.49 -11.39 1.19
C GLN A 3 -6.64 -10.56 0.61
N ILE A 4 -6.98 -10.73 -0.68
CA ILE A 4 -8.17 -10.09 -1.26
C ILE A 4 -9.41 -10.57 -0.51
N GLY A 5 -10.26 -9.62 -0.14
CA GLY A 5 -11.48 -9.90 0.62
C GLY A 5 -11.32 -9.87 2.14
N VAL A 6 -10.08 -9.78 2.64
CA VAL A 6 -9.83 -9.67 4.08
C VAL A 6 -10.32 -8.30 4.60
N ALA A 7 -10.95 -8.29 5.76
CA ALA A 7 -11.56 -7.10 6.33
C ALA A 7 -10.52 -6.01 6.68
N TYR A 8 -10.92 -4.75 6.54
CA TYR A 8 -10.15 -3.63 7.08
C TYR A 8 -10.38 -3.52 8.58
N ARG A 9 -9.29 -3.31 9.33
CA ARG A 9 -9.35 -2.94 10.74
C ARG A 9 -8.20 -1.98 11.03
N TYR A 10 -8.51 -0.82 11.61
CA TYR A 10 -7.49 0.19 11.94
C TYR A 10 -6.35 -0.43 12.77
N ALA A 11 -5.12 -0.09 12.40
CA ALA A 11 -3.89 -0.59 13.02
C ALA A 11 -3.72 -2.12 12.99
N ALA A 12 -4.41 -2.83 12.08
CA ALA A 12 -4.34 -4.28 11.98
C ALA A 12 -3.38 -4.74 10.88
N ALA A 13 -2.71 -5.87 11.12
CA ALA A 13 -1.84 -6.54 10.17
C ALA A 13 -1.88 -8.05 10.40
N GLU A 14 -3.10 -8.63 10.47
CA GLU A 14 -3.33 -10.04 10.73
C GLU A 14 -3.74 -10.75 9.45
N PRO A 15 -2.85 -11.53 8.79
CA PRO A 15 -3.16 -12.22 7.54
C PRO A 15 -4.44 -13.05 7.67
N SER A 16 -5.30 -12.98 6.66
CA SER A 16 -6.59 -13.69 6.58
C SER A 16 -7.59 -13.30 7.66
N VAL A 17 -7.27 -12.34 8.54
CA VAL A 17 -8.17 -11.82 9.58
C VAL A 17 -8.54 -10.38 9.32
N ALA A 18 -7.57 -9.47 9.31
CA ALA A 18 -7.82 -8.05 9.05
C ALA A 18 -6.52 -7.32 8.71
N PHE A 19 -6.64 -6.23 7.92
CA PHE A 19 -5.56 -5.29 7.64
C PHE A 19 -6.09 -3.86 7.64
N ASP A 20 -5.28 -2.90 8.10
CA ASP A 20 -5.41 -1.54 7.65
C ASP A 20 -4.52 -1.34 6.40
N CYS A 21 -4.50 -0.12 5.81
CA CYS A 21 -3.78 0.10 4.56
C CYS A 21 -2.27 -0.16 4.69
N SER A 22 -1.65 0.37 5.73
CA SER A 22 -0.21 0.19 5.98
C SER A 22 0.12 -1.20 6.52
N GLY A 23 -0.82 -1.85 7.21
CA GLY A 23 -0.65 -3.22 7.66
C GLY A 23 -0.55 -4.21 6.50
N LEU A 24 -1.35 -4.01 5.46
CA LEU A 24 -1.29 -4.85 4.26
C LEU A 24 0.08 -4.73 3.57
N THR A 25 0.57 -3.52 3.34
CA THR A 25 1.87 -3.31 2.69
C THR A 25 3.02 -3.78 3.57
N MET A 26 2.94 -3.55 4.87
CA MET A 26 3.93 -4.05 5.82
C MET A 26 4.02 -5.57 5.78
N TRP A 27 2.87 -6.25 5.82
CA TRP A 27 2.83 -7.72 5.76
C TRP A 27 3.39 -8.23 4.43
N ALA A 28 2.98 -7.64 3.31
CA ALA A 28 3.39 -8.09 1.98
C ALA A 28 4.91 -8.02 1.80
N TRP A 29 5.54 -6.92 2.22
CA TRP A 29 6.99 -6.76 2.11
C TRP A 29 7.75 -7.59 3.14
N ALA A 30 7.15 -7.87 4.30
CA ALA A 30 7.75 -8.78 5.27
C ALA A 30 7.95 -10.19 4.70
N GLN A 31 7.09 -10.63 3.79
CA GLN A 31 7.25 -11.91 3.08
C GLN A 31 8.51 -11.93 2.20
N ALA A 32 8.96 -10.78 1.75
CA ALA A 32 10.19 -10.63 0.97
C ALA A 32 11.42 -10.28 1.85
N GLY A 33 11.26 -10.30 3.18
CA GLY A 33 12.34 -9.99 4.11
C GLY A 33 12.59 -8.51 4.34
N VAL A 34 11.68 -7.64 3.89
CA VAL A 34 11.80 -6.19 4.07
C VAL A 34 10.85 -5.73 5.16
N ARG A 35 11.39 -5.03 6.16
CA ARG A 35 10.59 -4.46 7.24
C ARG A 35 10.13 -3.06 6.91
N LEU A 36 8.83 -2.80 7.06
CA LEU A 36 8.24 -1.48 6.92
C LEU A 36 7.57 -1.08 8.22
N PRO A 37 7.59 0.22 8.59
CA PRO A 37 6.84 0.69 9.74
C PRO A 37 5.32 0.56 9.49
N HIS A 38 4.53 0.45 10.57
CA HIS A 38 3.09 0.23 10.49
C HIS A 38 2.31 1.56 10.43
N TYR A 39 2.76 2.47 9.56
CA TYR A 39 2.10 3.76 9.29
C TYR A 39 2.36 4.18 7.86
N SER A 40 1.33 4.63 7.15
CA SER A 40 1.47 5.05 5.76
C SER A 40 2.46 6.21 5.60
N LYS A 41 2.40 7.21 6.45
CA LYS A 41 3.35 8.34 6.43
C LYS A 41 4.78 7.88 6.71
N ALA A 42 4.98 7.01 7.69
CA ALA A 42 6.31 6.48 8.02
C ALA A 42 6.85 5.59 6.89
N GLN A 43 6.01 4.81 6.23
CA GLN A 43 6.40 4.06 5.04
C GLN A 43 6.83 5.00 3.91
N PHE A 44 6.08 6.08 3.69
CA PHE A 44 6.43 7.09 2.70
C PHE A 44 7.83 7.67 2.95
N GLU A 45 8.15 7.95 4.21
CA GLU A 45 9.42 8.55 4.62
C GLU A 45 10.60 7.57 4.61
N SER A 46 10.33 6.26 4.72
CA SER A 46 11.36 5.23 4.90
C SER A 46 11.83 4.57 3.61
N VAL A 47 11.17 4.81 2.47
CA VAL A 47 11.47 4.14 1.20
C VAL A 47 12.01 5.11 0.16
N ALA A 48 12.74 4.58 -0.83
CA ALA A 48 13.21 5.38 -1.95
C ALA A 48 12.01 5.84 -2.79
N HIS A 49 12.03 7.09 -3.26
CA HIS A 49 10.98 7.64 -4.11
C HIS A 49 11.39 7.54 -5.58
N VAL A 50 10.47 7.05 -6.41
CA VAL A 50 10.66 6.84 -7.84
C VAL A 50 9.52 7.54 -8.58
N PRO A 51 9.76 8.15 -9.75
CA PRO A 51 8.66 8.74 -10.53
C PRO A 51 7.54 7.72 -10.78
N ALA A 52 6.29 8.18 -10.68
CA ALA A 52 5.13 7.28 -10.81
C ALA A 52 5.04 6.61 -12.19
N ASP A 53 5.56 7.24 -13.25
CA ASP A 53 5.60 6.66 -14.58
C ASP A 53 6.61 5.50 -14.70
N GLN A 54 7.44 5.28 -13.68
CA GLN A 54 8.37 4.17 -13.60
C GLN A 54 7.95 3.11 -12.58
N ALA A 55 6.69 3.13 -12.14
CA ALA A 55 6.18 2.19 -11.16
C ALA A 55 6.31 0.73 -11.62
N GLN A 56 6.73 -0.14 -10.70
CA GLN A 56 6.85 -1.59 -10.91
C GLN A 56 6.02 -2.33 -9.86
N PRO A 57 5.58 -3.57 -10.16
CA PRO A 57 4.86 -4.36 -9.17
C PRO A 57 5.65 -4.45 -7.85
N GLY A 58 4.94 -4.23 -6.74
CA GLY A 58 5.52 -4.15 -5.40
C GLY A 58 5.78 -2.73 -4.92
N ASP A 59 5.83 -1.74 -5.79
CA ASP A 59 6.00 -0.34 -5.38
C ASP A 59 4.79 0.12 -4.58
N LEU A 60 5.04 1.01 -3.61
CA LEU A 60 3.99 1.58 -2.77
C LEU A 60 3.44 2.85 -3.39
N ILE A 61 2.12 2.99 -3.38
CA ILE A 61 1.41 4.16 -3.90
C ILE A 61 0.81 4.90 -2.71
N PHE A 62 1.10 6.19 -2.61
CA PHE A 62 0.68 7.01 -1.48
C PHE A 62 -0.31 8.08 -1.93
N TYR A 63 -1.29 8.35 -1.08
CA TYR A 63 -2.33 9.35 -1.32
C TYR A 63 -2.41 10.31 -0.15
N LYS A 64 -2.92 11.53 -0.42
CA LYS A 64 -3.18 12.60 0.54
C LYS A 64 -1.91 13.32 1.01
N ASN A 65 -2.11 14.54 1.46
CA ASN A 65 -1.09 15.40 2.05
C ASN A 65 -1.63 16.01 3.36
N PRO A 66 -1.14 15.60 4.55
CA PRO A 66 -0.11 14.58 4.76
C PRO A 66 -0.58 13.18 4.31
N VAL A 67 0.37 12.28 4.07
CA VAL A 67 0.07 10.92 3.61
C VAL A 67 -0.89 10.24 4.60
N GLY A 68 -2.04 9.81 4.10
CA GLY A 68 -3.06 9.15 4.90
C GLY A 68 -3.51 7.79 4.36
N HIS A 69 -2.98 7.38 3.22
CA HIS A 69 -3.32 6.09 2.62
C HIS A 69 -2.15 5.56 1.79
N VAL A 70 -1.97 4.25 1.82
CA VAL A 70 -0.95 3.55 1.03
C VAL A 70 -1.57 2.31 0.39
N ALA A 71 -1.14 2.01 -0.84
CA ALA A 71 -1.50 0.81 -1.57
C ALA A 71 -0.25 0.21 -2.21
N MET A 72 -0.35 -1.00 -2.73
CA MET A 72 0.76 -1.64 -3.43
C MET A 72 0.41 -1.82 -4.90
N TYR A 73 1.30 -1.35 -5.78
CA TYR A 73 1.14 -1.51 -7.22
C TYR A 73 1.35 -2.98 -7.60
N ILE A 74 0.47 -3.52 -8.45
CA ILE A 74 0.56 -4.90 -8.91
C ILE A 74 0.77 -5.02 -10.41
N GLY A 75 1.00 -3.90 -11.08
CA GLY A 75 1.14 -3.86 -12.54
C GLY A 75 -0.18 -3.64 -13.25
N GLY A 76 -0.11 -3.37 -14.55
CA GLY A 76 -1.32 -3.21 -15.39
C GLY A 76 -2.20 -2.04 -15.02
N GLY A 77 -1.66 -1.03 -14.33
CA GLY A 77 -2.45 0.12 -13.87
C GLY A 77 -3.34 -0.16 -12.67
N GLN A 78 -3.10 -1.26 -11.95
CA GLN A 78 -3.90 -1.69 -10.81
C GLN A 78 -3.10 -1.71 -9.52
N MET A 79 -3.81 -1.56 -8.41
CA MET A 79 -3.22 -1.65 -7.07
C MET A 79 -4.08 -2.51 -6.15
N ILE A 80 -3.44 -3.12 -5.14
CA ILE A 80 -4.13 -3.79 -4.05
C ILE A 80 -4.06 -2.93 -2.80
N HIS A 81 -5.18 -2.78 -2.10
CA HIS A 81 -5.21 -1.99 -0.87
C HIS A 81 -6.29 -2.48 0.09
N SER A 82 -6.13 -2.09 1.37
CA SER A 82 -7.14 -2.22 2.40
C SER A 82 -7.67 -0.81 2.69
N PRO A 83 -8.85 -0.42 2.14
CA PRO A 83 -9.19 0.99 2.04
C PRO A 83 -9.65 1.65 3.34
N ARG A 84 -10.62 1.07 4.05
CA ARG A 84 -11.19 1.69 5.26
C ARG A 84 -12.14 0.74 5.99
N THR A 85 -12.56 1.14 7.19
CA THR A 85 -13.54 0.41 7.98
C THR A 85 -14.81 0.12 7.17
N GLY A 86 -15.28 -1.11 7.23
CA GLY A 86 -16.46 -1.56 6.49
C GLY A 86 -16.17 -2.09 5.10
N GLU A 87 -14.93 -1.98 4.62
CA GLU A 87 -14.50 -2.52 3.34
C GLU A 87 -13.49 -3.63 3.51
N THR A 88 -13.11 -4.28 2.43
CA THR A 88 -12.18 -5.40 2.42
C THR A 88 -10.98 -5.10 1.54
N VAL A 89 -9.91 -5.89 1.70
CA VAL A 89 -8.77 -5.85 0.77
C VAL A 89 -9.26 -6.15 -0.63
N LYS A 90 -8.91 -5.30 -1.58
CA LYS A 90 -9.37 -5.42 -2.97
C LYS A 90 -8.38 -4.83 -3.96
N VAL A 91 -8.52 -5.25 -5.22
CA VAL A 91 -7.76 -4.72 -6.35
C VAL A 91 -8.62 -3.68 -7.07
N VAL A 92 -8.04 -2.52 -7.32
CA VAL A 92 -8.70 -1.42 -8.03
C VAL A 92 -7.73 -0.76 -9.01
N ALA A 93 -8.26 0.01 -9.96
CA ALA A 93 -7.42 0.84 -10.83
C ALA A 93 -6.74 1.95 -10.04
N VAL A 94 -5.50 2.26 -10.39
CA VAL A 94 -4.77 3.38 -9.77
C VAL A 94 -5.33 4.70 -10.29
N ASN A 95 -5.63 5.62 -9.38
CA ASN A 95 -5.96 6.99 -9.74
C ASN A 95 -4.67 7.83 -9.71
N TRP A 96 -3.95 7.84 -10.82
CA TRP A 96 -2.64 8.49 -10.91
C TRP A 96 -2.70 10.00 -10.64
N ALA A 97 -3.83 10.63 -10.92
CA ALA A 97 -3.99 12.08 -10.67
C ALA A 97 -3.97 12.43 -9.19
N LYS A 98 -4.26 11.48 -8.31
CA LYS A 98 -4.29 11.68 -6.85
C LYS A 98 -3.08 11.11 -6.13
N VAL A 99 -2.13 10.52 -6.85
CA VAL A 99 -0.92 9.99 -6.25
C VAL A 99 -0.07 11.13 -5.68
N ARG A 100 0.37 10.97 -4.43
CA ARG A 100 1.15 11.97 -3.71
C ARG A 100 2.44 12.31 -4.46
N ASP A 101 2.61 13.60 -4.79
CA ASP A 101 3.82 14.14 -5.43
C ASP A 101 4.21 13.46 -6.75
N GLY A 102 3.32 12.68 -7.36
CA GLY A 102 3.62 11.97 -8.61
C GLY A 102 4.74 10.94 -8.48
N ILE A 103 4.93 10.37 -7.29
CA ILE A 103 5.97 9.37 -7.02
C ILE A 103 5.38 8.09 -6.45
N VAL A 104 6.14 7.00 -6.54
CA VAL A 104 5.88 5.76 -5.81
C VAL A 104 7.06 5.47 -4.88
N GLY A 105 6.85 4.66 -3.85
CA GLY A 105 7.90 4.23 -2.94
C GLY A 105 8.40 2.85 -3.30
N ARG A 106 9.71 2.66 -3.30
CA ARG A 106 10.32 1.35 -3.61
C ARG A 106 11.05 0.81 -2.40
N PRO A 107 10.44 -0.11 -1.63
CA PRO A 107 11.09 -0.76 -0.49
C PRO A 107 12.25 -1.64 -0.95
N GLY A 108 13.18 -1.88 -0.04
CA GLY A 108 14.36 -2.67 -0.30
C GLY A 108 15.56 -1.77 -0.58
#